data_353dcc7070e3b30cc8e6555d91e82de7
#
_entry.id   353dcc7070e3b30cc8e6555d91e82de7
#
_cell.length_a   1.000
_cell.length_b   1.000
_cell.length_c   1.000
_cell.angle_alpha   90.00
_cell.angle_beta   90.00
_cell.angle_gamma   90.00
#
_symmetry.space_group_name_H-M   'P 1'
#
loop_
_entity.id
_entity.type
_entity.pdbx_description
1 polymer ?
#
loop_
_entity_poly.entity_id
_entity_poly.type
_entity_poly.pdbx_seq_one_letter_code
_entity_poly.pdbx_strand_id
1 'polypeptide(L)'
;MSKKITHDFVEKRVGWLAIFAIIAISIGGLVEITPLLFQNQTNEPVVGLEPYTPLELEGRDIYIREGCNNCHSQMIRPFRAETERYGHYSLAGEHVWERPFLWGSKRTGPDLARVGGRYSDEWHYVHMMNPRDVVPESNMPGFPWLAENKLDGELTAKKMEVFQFYGVPYTDEEIAGAKAAVAGKTEMEALIAYLQSLGTALQQQAN
;
A
#
# COMPACT_ATOMS: atom_id res chain seq x y z
N MET A 1 45.84 8.39 -39.22
CA MET A 1 45.70 7.24 -38.27
C MET A 1 44.47 7.51 -37.40
N SER A 2 43.38 6.79 -37.62
CA SER A 2 42.20 6.88 -36.78
C SER A 2 42.51 6.30 -35.40
N LYS A 3 42.45 7.09 -34.32
CA LYS A 3 42.55 6.59 -32.96
C LYS A 3 41.34 5.68 -32.73
N LYS A 4 41.55 4.38 -32.57
CA LYS A 4 40.49 3.45 -32.14
C LYS A 4 40.04 3.90 -30.76
N ILE A 5 38.76 4.25 -30.64
CA ILE A 5 38.12 4.49 -29.32
C ILE A 5 38.09 3.13 -28.64
N THR A 6 38.82 2.98 -27.55
CA THR A 6 38.86 1.75 -26.73
C THR A 6 37.97 1.94 -25.50
N HIS A 7 37.56 0.85 -24.87
CA HIS A 7 36.81 0.87 -23.60
C HIS A 7 37.50 1.69 -22.50
N ASP A 8 38.85 1.71 -22.50
CA ASP A 8 39.67 2.55 -21.61
C ASP A 8 39.27 4.04 -21.59
N PHE A 9 38.72 4.56 -22.69
CA PHE A 9 38.28 5.95 -22.74
C PHE A 9 37.09 6.20 -21.82
N VAL A 10 36.16 5.26 -21.74
CA VAL A 10 34.97 5.34 -20.86
C VAL A 10 35.35 5.00 -19.42
N GLU A 11 36.04 3.87 -19.23
CA GLU A 11 36.35 3.33 -17.90
C GLU A 11 37.27 4.23 -17.06
N LYS A 12 38.21 4.93 -17.71
CA LYS A 12 39.14 5.84 -17.02
C LYS A 12 38.59 7.25 -16.81
N ARG A 13 37.35 7.55 -17.24
CA ARG A 13 36.71 8.85 -17.13
C ARG A 13 35.33 8.74 -16.49
N VAL A 14 35.27 8.98 -15.19
CA VAL A 14 34.06 8.82 -14.37
C VAL A 14 32.84 9.52 -14.99
N GLY A 15 33.01 10.72 -15.58
CA GLY A 15 31.91 11.45 -16.21
C GLY A 15 31.30 10.70 -17.41
N TRP A 16 32.12 10.17 -18.30
CA TRP A 16 31.62 9.38 -19.44
C TRP A 16 31.03 8.04 -19.01
N LEU A 17 31.66 7.37 -18.05
CA LEU A 17 31.13 6.15 -17.47
C LEU A 17 29.73 6.37 -16.87
N ALA A 18 29.56 7.44 -16.09
CA ALA A 18 28.27 7.79 -15.49
C ALA A 18 27.21 8.08 -16.56
N ILE A 19 27.55 8.90 -17.59
CA ILE A 19 26.60 9.22 -18.67
C ILE A 19 26.15 7.96 -19.42
N PHE A 20 27.07 7.10 -19.82
CA PHE A 20 26.70 5.87 -20.54
C PHE A 20 25.97 4.87 -19.67
N ALA A 21 26.30 4.78 -18.38
CA ALA A 21 25.55 3.96 -17.42
C ALA A 21 24.12 4.46 -17.26
N ILE A 22 23.91 5.78 -17.09
CA ILE A 22 22.57 6.39 -17.00
C ILE A 22 21.78 6.11 -18.28
N ILE A 23 22.37 6.31 -19.46
CA ILE A 23 21.69 6.04 -20.73
C ILE A 23 21.26 4.56 -20.83
N ALA A 24 22.18 3.64 -20.54
CA ALA A 24 21.88 2.21 -20.62
C ALA A 24 20.78 1.77 -19.65
N ILE A 25 20.83 2.24 -18.39
CA ILE A 25 19.81 1.98 -17.39
C ILE A 25 18.47 2.59 -17.79
N SER A 26 18.48 3.83 -18.31
CA SER A 26 17.27 4.52 -18.73
C SER A 26 16.58 3.80 -19.89
N ILE A 27 17.33 3.33 -20.88
CA ILE A 27 16.77 2.55 -22.00
C ILE A 27 16.11 1.27 -21.47
N GLY A 28 16.82 0.50 -20.64
CA GLY A 28 16.29 -0.73 -20.06
C GLY A 28 15.04 -0.46 -19.21
N GLY A 29 15.09 0.53 -18.32
CA GLY A 29 13.95 0.91 -17.50
C GLY A 29 12.73 1.39 -18.30
N LEU A 30 12.95 2.19 -19.33
CA LEU A 30 11.85 2.66 -20.19
C LEU A 30 11.19 1.53 -20.98
N VAL A 31 11.97 0.56 -21.47
CA VAL A 31 11.43 -0.62 -22.17
C VAL A 31 10.49 -1.42 -21.26
N GLU A 32 10.82 -1.56 -19.98
CA GLU A 32 9.99 -2.27 -19.01
C GLU A 32 8.77 -1.44 -18.52
N ILE A 33 8.96 -0.15 -18.26
CA ILE A 33 7.92 0.69 -17.63
C ILE A 33 6.90 1.18 -18.67
N THR A 34 7.34 1.58 -19.87
CA THR A 34 6.47 2.22 -20.86
C THR A 34 5.26 1.36 -21.26
N PRO A 35 5.39 0.03 -21.51
CA PRO A 35 4.22 -0.79 -21.83
C PRO A 35 3.16 -0.82 -20.75
N LEU A 36 3.55 -0.73 -19.47
CA LEU A 36 2.61 -0.76 -18.33
C LEU A 36 1.66 0.45 -18.31
N LEU A 37 2.09 1.58 -18.86
CA LEU A 37 1.27 2.80 -18.98
C LEU A 37 0.09 2.65 -19.94
N PHE A 38 0.14 1.66 -20.83
CA PHE A 38 -0.88 1.38 -21.85
C PHE A 38 -1.69 0.11 -21.57
N GLN A 39 -1.48 -0.53 -20.42
CA GLN A 39 -2.21 -1.72 -20.01
C GLN A 39 -3.34 -1.34 -19.06
N ASN A 40 -4.60 -1.50 -19.50
CA ASN A 40 -5.77 -1.20 -18.67
C ASN A 40 -5.76 -1.98 -17.34
N GLN A 41 -5.30 -3.22 -17.36
CA GLN A 41 -5.20 -4.06 -16.15
C GLN A 41 -4.30 -3.47 -15.04
N THR A 42 -3.38 -2.58 -15.39
CA THR A 42 -2.47 -1.93 -14.43
C THR A 42 -2.89 -0.52 -14.06
N ASN A 43 -3.72 0.13 -14.88
CA ASN A 43 -4.05 1.55 -14.76
C ASN A 43 -5.52 1.81 -14.40
N GLU A 44 -6.42 0.87 -14.71
CA GLU A 44 -7.84 1.04 -14.42
C GLU A 44 -8.20 0.39 -13.08
N PRO A 45 -9.04 1.05 -12.27
CA PRO A 45 -9.51 0.47 -11.03
C PRO A 45 -10.39 -0.76 -11.30
N VAL A 46 -10.33 -1.74 -10.43
CA VAL A 46 -11.31 -2.85 -10.45
C VAL A 46 -12.70 -2.31 -10.12
N VAL A 47 -13.73 -2.95 -10.65
CA VAL A 47 -15.12 -2.58 -10.37
C VAL A 47 -15.39 -2.65 -8.87
N GLY A 48 -15.99 -1.59 -8.31
CA GLY A 48 -16.29 -1.51 -6.87
C GLY A 48 -15.12 -1.04 -6.01
N LEU A 49 -13.99 -0.66 -6.61
CA LEU A 49 -12.93 0.02 -5.85
C LEU A 49 -13.39 1.45 -5.51
N GLU A 50 -13.32 1.80 -4.26
CA GLU A 50 -13.56 3.14 -3.76
C GLU A 50 -12.27 3.73 -3.16
N PRO A 51 -12.07 5.06 -3.24
CA PRO A 51 -10.96 5.71 -2.55
C PRO A 51 -11.07 5.52 -1.04
N TYR A 52 -9.93 5.51 -0.36
CA TYR A 52 -9.93 5.46 1.10
C TYR A 52 -10.68 6.64 1.70
N THR A 53 -11.57 6.37 2.63
CA THR A 53 -12.18 7.42 3.46
C THR A 53 -11.09 8.15 4.27
N PRO A 54 -11.38 9.36 4.81
CA PRO A 54 -10.41 10.07 5.65
C PRO A 54 -9.85 9.22 6.81
N LEU A 55 -10.70 8.40 7.43
CA LEU A 55 -10.30 7.54 8.54
C LEU A 55 -9.40 6.37 8.09
N GLU A 56 -9.74 5.73 6.99
CA GLU A 56 -8.92 4.65 6.39
C GLU A 56 -7.58 5.18 5.91
N LEU A 57 -7.53 6.40 5.36
CA LEU A 57 -6.29 7.03 4.93
C LEU A 57 -5.35 7.29 6.12
N GLU A 58 -5.87 7.79 7.23
CA GLU A 58 -5.10 7.91 8.48
C GLU A 58 -4.65 6.54 9.00
N GLY A 59 -5.52 5.53 8.94
CA GLY A 59 -5.19 4.15 9.30
C GLY A 59 -4.06 3.55 8.45
N ARG A 60 -4.05 3.85 7.15
CA ARG A 60 -2.97 3.46 6.24
C ARG A 60 -1.63 4.10 6.64
N ASP A 61 -1.63 5.37 7.00
CA ASP A 61 -0.42 6.05 7.44
C ASP A 61 0.12 5.47 8.75
N ILE A 62 -0.77 5.12 9.69
CA ILE A 62 -0.42 4.41 10.92
C ILE A 62 0.17 3.04 10.61
N TYR A 63 -0.45 2.27 9.71
CA TYR A 63 0.04 0.97 9.26
C TYR A 63 1.48 1.04 8.73
N ILE A 64 1.80 2.10 7.95
CA ILE A 64 3.15 2.33 7.44
C ILE A 64 4.09 2.78 8.56
N ARG A 65 3.66 3.71 9.40
CA ARG A 65 4.46 4.27 10.51
C ARG A 65 4.86 3.19 11.52
N GLU A 66 3.93 2.34 11.91
CA GLU A 66 4.20 1.24 12.85
C GLU A 66 4.97 0.07 12.19
N GLY A 67 5.16 0.11 10.89
CA GLY A 67 5.94 -0.87 10.15
C GLY A 67 5.26 -2.22 9.96
N CYS A 68 3.94 -2.27 9.99
CA CYS A 68 3.15 -3.50 9.82
C CYS A 68 3.51 -4.23 8.51
N ASN A 69 3.78 -3.46 7.45
CA ASN A 69 4.20 -3.97 6.14
C ASN A 69 5.60 -4.64 6.14
N ASN A 70 6.39 -4.50 7.21
CA ASN A 70 7.66 -5.21 7.34
C ASN A 70 7.48 -6.68 7.73
N CYS A 71 6.36 -7.03 8.38
CA CYS A 71 6.04 -8.37 8.82
C CYS A 71 4.86 -9.00 8.05
N HIS A 72 3.96 -8.16 7.52
CA HIS A 72 2.78 -8.57 6.77
C HIS A 72 2.88 -8.11 5.31
N SER A 73 2.71 -9.02 4.37
CA SER A 73 2.51 -8.66 2.96
C SER A 73 1.04 -8.28 2.70
N GLN A 74 0.81 -7.53 1.63
CA GLN A 74 -0.53 -7.23 1.10
C GLN A 74 -0.61 -7.61 -0.38
N MET A 75 -0.04 -8.76 -0.75
CA MET A 75 -0.07 -9.26 -2.11
C MET A 75 -0.17 -10.78 -2.10
N ILE A 76 -1.27 -11.29 -2.60
CA ILE A 76 -1.46 -12.72 -2.84
C ILE A 76 -0.97 -13.01 -4.25
N ARG A 77 0.03 -13.88 -4.37
CA ARG A 77 0.57 -14.29 -5.66
C ARG A 77 -0.36 -15.31 -6.34
N PRO A 78 -0.33 -15.46 -7.70
CA PRO A 78 -1.21 -16.38 -8.44
C PRO A 78 -0.73 -17.84 -8.33
N PHE A 79 -0.38 -18.28 -7.10
CA PHE A 79 0.00 -19.65 -6.80
C PHE A 79 -1.14 -20.35 -6.08
N ARG A 80 -1.42 -21.59 -6.44
CA ARG A 80 -2.51 -22.38 -5.86
C ARG A 80 -2.48 -22.39 -4.33
N ALA A 81 -1.32 -22.63 -3.73
CA ALA A 81 -1.19 -22.66 -2.27
C ALA A 81 -1.54 -21.31 -1.59
N GLU A 82 -1.30 -20.18 -2.27
CA GLU A 82 -1.65 -18.86 -1.73
C GLU A 82 -3.12 -18.53 -1.93
N THR A 83 -3.66 -18.81 -3.11
CA THR A 83 -5.06 -18.54 -3.40
C THR A 83 -6.01 -19.43 -2.58
N GLU A 84 -5.63 -20.69 -2.32
CA GLU A 84 -6.38 -21.57 -1.40
C GLU A 84 -6.34 -21.07 0.06
N ARG A 85 -5.24 -20.46 0.48
CA ARG A 85 -5.07 -19.97 1.87
C ARG A 85 -5.71 -18.62 2.11
N TYR A 86 -5.54 -17.68 1.18
CA TYR A 86 -5.86 -16.26 1.39
C TYR A 86 -7.03 -15.77 0.54
N GLY A 87 -7.38 -16.47 -0.54
CA GLY A 87 -8.38 -16.06 -1.51
C GLY A 87 -7.78 -15.61 -2.84
N HIS A 88 -8.54 -14.91 -3.67
CA HIS A 88 -8.12 -14.50 -5.00
C HIS A 88 -6.80 -13.73 -4.99
N TYR A 89 -5.91 -14.00 -5.96
CA TYR A 89 -4.63 -13.29 -6.10
C TYR A 89 -4.85 -11.78 -6.34
N SER A 90 -3.87 -10.98 -5.91
CA SER A 90 -3.95 -9.54 -6.00
C SER A 90 -3.83 -9.03 -7.43
N LEU A 91 -4.67 -8.06 -7.79
CA LEU A 91 -4.68 -7.39 -9.08
C LEU A 91 -4.12 -5.97 -8.92
N ALA A 92 -3.37 -5.49 -9.91
CA ALA A 92 -2.87 -4.11 -9.90
C ALA A 92 -4.01 -3.09 -9.80
N GLY A 93 -5.15 -3.37 -10.45
CA GLY A 93 -6.34 -2.54 -10.42
C GLY A 93 -6.97 -2.32 -9.04
N GLU A 94 -6.66 -3.15 -8.04
CA GLU A 94 -7.10 -2.94 -6.64
C GLU A 94 -6.32 -1.81 -5.94
N HIS A 95 -5.15 -1.45 -6.45
CA HIS A 95 -4.20 -0.55 -5.81
C HIS A 95 -3.86 0.69 -6.65
N VAL A 96 -4.62 0.97 -7.73
CA VAL A 96 -4.31 2.07 -8.67
C VAL A 96 -4.27 3.45 -8.00
N TRP A 97 -4.94 3.62 -6.87
CA TRP A 97 -4.93 4.85 -6.09
C TRP A 97 -3.96 4.85 -4.92
N GLU A 98 -3.26 3.74 -4.68
CA GLU A 98 -2.26 3.68 -3.62
C GLU A 98 -0.91 4.27 -4.06
N ARG A 99 -0.31 5.04 -3.18
CA ARG A 99 1.00 5.67 -3.36
C ARG A 99 1.78 5.60 -2.04
N PRO A 100 2.80 4.73 -1.93
CA PRO A 100 3.17 3.61 -2.78
C PRO A 100 2.28 2.38 -2.58
N PHE A 101 2.40 1.37 -3.47
CA PHE A 101 1.87 0.02 -3.23
C PHE A 101 2.55 -0.59 -2.01
N LEU A 102 1.78 -1.21 -1.13
CA LEU A 102 2.31 -1.90 0.05
C LEU A 102 2.48 -3.41 -0.20
N TRP A 103 2.67 -3.79 -1.44
CA TRP A 103 3.00 -5.15 -1.81
C TRP A 103 4.36 -5.52 -1.24
N GLY A 104 4.40 -6.56 -0.47
CA GLY A 104 5.62 -7.10 0.10
C GLY A 104 5.67 -8.60 -0.09
N SER A 105 6.86 -9.18 0.01
CA SER A 105 7.06 -10.63 -0.09
C SER A 105 7.39 -11.27 1.25
N LYS A 106 7.71 -10.47 2.28
CA LYS A 106 8.02 -10.98 3.61
C LYS A 106 6.72 -11.24 4.38
N ARG A 107 6.63 -12.41 4.99
CA ARG A 107 5.48 -12.88 5.76
C ARG A 107 5.95 -13.49 7.08
N THR A 108 6.40 -12.65 8.02
CA THR A 108 6.55 -13.06 9.42
C THR A 108 5.18 -13.34 10.02
N GLY A 109 4.19 -12.51 9.67
CA GLY A 109 2.76 -12.75 9.86
C GLY A 109 2.06 -13.11 8.53
N PRO A 110 0.75 -13.39 8.56
CA PRO A 110 -0.03 -13.71 7.36
C PRO A 110 -0.16 -12.51 6.40
N ASP A 111 -0.49 -12.80 5.14
CA ASP A 111 -0.87 -11.79 4.16
C ASP A 111 -2.20 -11.12 4.53
N LEU A 112 -2.29 -9.80 4.39
CA LEU A 112 -3.45 -9.00 4.78
C LEU A 112 -4.30 -8.50 3.60
N ALA A 113 -3.96 -8.83 2.36
CA ALA A 113 -4.68 -8.33 1.19
C ALA A 113 -6.18 -8.68 1.16
N ARG A 114 -6.62 -9.68 1.94
CA ARG A 114 -8.02 -10.12 2.03
C ARG A 114 -8.48 -10.19 3.49
N VAL A 115 -7.97 -9.32 4.35
CA VAL A 115 -8.33 -9.35 5.77
C VAL A 115 -9.64 -8.62 6.05
N GLY A 116 -10.05 -7.68 5.20
CA GLY A 116 -11.30 -6.94 5.35
C GLY A 116 -12.51 -7.85 5.45
N GLY A 117 -13.35 -7.63 6.46
CA GLY A 117 -14.54 -8.44 6.75
C GLY A 117 -14.28 -9.87 7.26
N ARG A 118 -13.00 -10.28 7.39
CA ARG A 118 -12.65 -11.62 7.86
C ARG A 118 -12.77 -11.79 9.37
N TYR A 119 -12.47 -10.75 10.10
CA TYR A 119 -12.55 -10.68 11.57
C TYR A 119 -13.35 -9.43 11.96
N SER A 120 -13.95 -9.45 13.16
CA SER A 120 -14.67 -8.28 13.68
C SER A 120 -13.70 -7.18 14.14
N ASP A 121 -14.23 -5.96 14.33
CA ASP A 121 -13.45 -4.84 14.84
C ASP A 121 -12.92 -5.11 16.24
N GLU A 122 -13.73 -5.79 17.09
CA GLU A 122 -13.33 -6.18 18.44
C GLU A 122 -12.17 -7.18 18.40
N TRP A 123 -12.19 -8.13 17.44
CA TRP A 123 -11.07 -9.05 17.27
C TRP A 123 -9.80 -8.30 16.91
N HIS A 124 -9.88 -7.38 15.96
CA HIS A 124 -8.74 -6.54 15.57
C HIS A 124 -8.24 -5.71 16.75
N TYR A 125 -9.14 -5.11 17.53
CA TYR A 125 -8.79 -4.34 18.71
C TYR A 125 -8.01 -5.19 19.73
N VAL A 126 -8.54 -6.33 20.14
CA VAL A 126 -7.87 -7.24 21.09
C VAL A 126 -6.53 -7.73 20.54
N HIS A 127 -6.49 -8.07 19.24
CA HIS A 127 -5.27 -8.51 18.57
C HIS A 127 -4.18 -7.43 18.57
N MET A 128 -4.54 -6.17 18.37
CA MET A 128 -3.57 -5.06 18.41
C MET A 128 -3.14 -4.72 19.84
N MET A 129 -4.03 -4.84 20.82
CA MET A 129 -3.68 -4.62 22.22
C MET A 129 -2.67 -5.66 22.72
N ASN A 130 -2.97 -6.94 22.54
CA ASN A 130 -2.08 -8.04 22.83
C ASN A 130 -2.37 -9.24 21.92
N PRO A 131 -1.56 -9.49 20.89
CA PRO A 131 -1.81 -10.57 19.94
C PRO A 131 -1.98 -11.96 20.55
N ARG A 132 -1.35 -12.21 21.70
CA ARG A 132 -1.39 -13.52 22.39
C ARG A 132 -2.73 -13.82 23.04
N ASP A 133 -3.57 -12.82 23.23
CA ASP A 133 -4.92 -13.01 23.80
C ASP A 133 -5.85 -13.75 22.82
N VAL A 134 -5.57 -13.65 21.51
CA VAL A 134 -6.35 -14.31 20.44
C VAL A 134 -5.54 -15.38 19.68
N VAL A 135 -4.21 -15.28 19.70
CA VAL A 135 -3.27 -16.23 19.07
C VAL A 135 -2.12 -16.49 20.06
N PRO A 136 -2.22 -17.47 20.96
CA PRO A 136 -1.26 -17.68 22.07
C PRO A 136 0.22 -17.80 21.62
N GLU A 137 0.48 -18.39 20.45
CA GLU A 137 1.83 -18.58 19.90
C GLU A 137 2.35 -17.36 19.13
N SER A 138 1.61 -16.25 19.11
CA SER A 138 1.98 -15.08 18.34
C SER A 138 3.31 -14.47 18.82
N ASN A 139 4.20 -14.19 17.90
CA ASN A 139 5.41 -13.40 18.12
C ASN A 139 5.24 -11.92 17.73
N MET A 140 4.03 -11.53 17.28
CA MET A 140 3.69 -10.13 16.98
C MET A 140 3.74 -9.30 18.27
N PRO A 141 4.31 -8.09 18.27
CA PRO A 141 4.22 -7.17 19.41
C PRO A 141 2.80 -6.62 19.56
N GLY A 142 2.43 -6.19 20.77
CA GLY A 142 1.23 -5.39 20.99
C GLY A 142 1.48 -3.92 20.68
N PHE A 143 0.40 -3.19 20.37
CA PHE A 143 0.40 -1.77 20.03
C PHE A 143 -0.63 -0.99 20.87
N PRO A 144 -0.61 -1.10 22.21
CA PRO A 144 -1.66 -0.52 23.06
C PRO A 144 -1.77 1.00 22.99
N TRP A 145 -0.67 1.71 22.68
CA TRP A 145 -0.67 3.17 22.54
C TRP A 145 -1.61 3.67 21.44
N LEU A 146 -1.91 2.85 20.43
CA LEU A 146 -2.85 3.21 19.37
C LEU A 146 -4.29 3.45 19.89
N ALA A 147 -4.66 2.81 21.00
CA ALA A 147 -5.97 3.02 21.62
C ALA A 147 -6.03 4.32 22.44
N GLU A 148 -4.87 4.82 22.89
CA GLU A 148 -4.76 6.04 23.71
C GLU A 148 -4.56 7.29 22.83
N ASN A 149 -3.78 7.16 21.75
CA ASN A 149 -3.47 8.26 20.85
C ASN A 149 -4.70 8.68 20.05
N LYS A 150 -4.96 9.99 20.03
CA LYS A 150 -6.02 10.61 19.21
C LYS A 150 -5.45 11.14 17.90
N LEU A 151 -6.25 11.04 16.84
CA LEU A 151 -5.95 11.69 15.56
C LEU A 151 -6.11 13.21 15.70
N ASP A 152 -5.15 13.98 15.18
CA ASP A 152 -5.24 15.42 15.11
C ASP A 152 -6.00 15.91 13.85
N GLY A 153 -5.98 15.12 12.78
CA GLY A 153 -6.66 15.42 11.52
C GLY A 153 -6.15 16.66 10.77
N GLU A 154 -5.04 17.26 11.23
CA GLU A 154 -4.54 18.53 10.66
C GLU A 154 -4.09 18.38 9.21
N LEU A 155 -3.54 17.24 8.85
CA LEU A 155 -3.02 16.98 7.50
C LEU A 155 -3.95 16.14 6.64
N THR A 156 -5.06 15.62 7.17
CA THR A 156 -5.94 14.67 6.46
C THR A 156 -6.47 15.27 5.14
N ALA A 157 -7.03 16.48 5.20
CA ALA A 157 -7.50 17.17 4.01
C ALA A 157 -6.35 17.40 2.99
N LYS A 158 -5.17 17.80 3.48
CA LYS A 158 -4.00 18.01 2.61
C LYS A 158 -3.52 16.75 1.93
N LYS A 159 -3.55 15.62 2.63
CA LYS A 159 -3.25 14.30 2.03
C LYS A 159 -4.23 13.99 0.90
N MET A 160 -5.53 14.17 1.13
CA MET A 160 -6.57 13.93 0.12
C MET A 160 -6.42 14.86 -1.09
N GLU A 161 -6.10 16.16 -0.92
CA GLU A 161 -5.77 17.07 -2.03
C GLU A 161 -4.61 16.56 -2.88
N VAL A 162 -3.55 16.05 -2.24
CA VAL A 162 -2.40 15.47 -2.95
C VAL A 162 -2.81 14.21 -3.72
N PHE A 163 -3.62 13.34 -3.13
CA PHE A 163 -4.13 12.15 -3.83
C PHE A 163 -5.06 12.53 -4.99
N GLN A 164 -5.93 13.53 -4.82
CA GLN A 164 -6.79 14.08 -5.88
C GLN A 164 -5.93 14.60 -7.05
N PHE A 165 -4.85 15.34 -6.76
CA PHE A 165 -3.89 15.79 -7.78
C PHE A 165 -3.27 14.62 -8.58
N TYR A 166 -3.07 13.47 -7.96
CA TYR A 166 -2.59 12.24 -8.61
C TYR A 166 -3.70 11.38 -9.22
N GLY A 167 -4.93 11.90 -9.31
CA GLY A 167 -6.04 11.27 -10.03
C GLY A 167 -6.93 10.36 -9.19
N VAL A 168 -6.82 10.38 -7.86
CA VAL A 168 -7.80 9.73 -6.98
C VAL A 168 -9.09 10.56 -6.99
N PRO A 169 -10.27 9.95 -7.20
CA PRO A 169 -11.52 10.68 -7.45
C PRO A 169 -12.18 11.22 -6.16
N TYR A 170 -11.42 11.96 -5.34
CA TYR A 170 -11.98 12.67 -4.20
C TYR A 170 -12.73 13.92 -4.65
N THR A 171 -13.88 14.18 -4.04
CA THR A 171 -14.63 15.44 -4.22
C THR A 171 -14.11 16.52 -3.28
N ASP A 172 -14.36 17.79 -3.63
CA ASP A 172 -13.97 18.92 -2.79
C ASP A 172 -14.73 18.92 -1.44
N GLU A 173 -15.96 18.39 -1.42
CA GLU A 173 -16.77 18.22 -0.21
C GLU A 173 -16.15 17.18 0.74
N GLU A 174 -15.69 16.05 0.23
CA GLU A 174 -15.02 15.03 1.02
C GLU A 174 -13.72 15.58 1.64
N ILE A 175 -12.95 16.33 0.85
CA ILE A 175 -11.71 16.96 1.33
C ILE A 175 -12.03 17.99 2.42
N ALA A 176 -13.03 18.83 2.22
CA ALA A 176 -13.43 19.83 3.21
C ALA A 176 -13.95 19.20 4.52
N GLY A 177 -14.62 18.04 4.42
CA GLY A 177 -15.12 17.27 5.56
C GLY A 177 -14.08 16.41 6.28
N ALA A 178 -12.91 16.20 5.70
CA ALA A 178 -11.93 15.20 6.13
C ALA A 178 -11.50 15.36 7.60
N LYS A 179 -11.18 16.58 8.03
CA LYS A 179 -10.77 16.85 9.42
C LYS A 179 -11.90 16.50 10.41
N ALA A 180 -13.13 16.83 10.09
CA ALA A 180 -14.28 16.53 10.94
C ALA A 180 -14.55 15.01 11.01
N ALA A 181 -14.33 14.28 9.93
CA ALA A 181 -14.53 12.84 9.86
C ALA A 181 -13.58 12.04 10.79
N VAL A 182 -12.38 12.56 11.08
CA VAL A 182 -11.40 11.89 11.95
C VAL A 182 -11.36 12.48 13.37
N ALA A 183 -12.08 13.58 13.62
CA ALA A 183 -12.05 14.27 14.91
C ALA A 183 -12.49 13.36 16.06
N GLY A 184 -11.65 13.30 17.11
CA GLY A 184 -11.91 12.49 18.31
C GLY A 184 -11.67 10.99 18.16
N LYS A 185 -11.38 10.51 16.96
CA LYS A 185 -11.03 9.12 16.71
C LYS A 185 -9.64 8.78 17.24
N THR A 186 -9.44 7.51 17.59
CA THR A 186 -8.13 6.98 17.98
C THR A 186 -7.35 6.46 16.77
N GLU A 187 -6.04 6.33 16.92
CA GLU A 187 -5.20 5.66 15.93
C GLU A 187 -5.61 4.19 15.72
N MET A 188 -6.08 3.53 16.78
CA MET A 188 -6.59 2.16 16.73
C MET A 188 -7.85 2.06 15.84
N GLU A 189 -8.83 2.97 16.01
CA GLU A 189 -10.03 3.01 15.18
C GLU A 189 -9.68 3.21 13.70
N ALA A 190 -8.72 4.10 13.41
CA ALA A 190 -8.26 4.34 12.05
C ALA A 190 -7.56 3.11 11.44
N LEU A 191 -6.66 2.49 12.19
CA LEU A 191 -5.98 1.27 11.73
C LEU A 191 -6.97 0.14 11.45
N ILE A 192 -7.96 -0.06 12.31
CA ILE A 192 -9.01 -1.08 12.11
C ILE A 192 -9.83 -0.75 10.85
N ALA A 193 -10.25 0.50 10.66
CA ALA A 193 -10.97 0.91 9.46
C ALA A 193 -10.16 0.60 8.19
N TYR A 194 -8.87 0.91 8.17
CA TYR A 194 -7.99 0.57 7.06
C TYR A 194 -7.90 -0.95 6.83
N LEU A 195 -7.72 -1.75 7.88
CA LEU A 195 -7.65 -3.21 7.74
C LEU A 195 -8.97 -3.80 7.21
N GLN A 196 -10.12 -3.24 7.63
CA GLN A 196 -11.44 -3.66 7.16
C GLN A 196 -11.73 -3.27 5.70
N SER A 197 -11.05 -2.28 5.14
CA SER A 197 -11.20 -1.91 3.72
C SER A 197 -10.43 -2.84 2.78
N LEU A 198 -9.42 -3.59 3.28
CA LEU A 198 -8.52 -4.37 2.44
C LEU A 198 -9.22 -5.54 1.74
N GLY A 199 -9.16 -5.53 0.40
CA GLY A 199 -9.64 -6.60 -0.47
C GLY A 199 -11.15 -6.68 -0.65
N THR A 200 -11.91 -5.70 -0.16
CA THR A 200 -13.39 -5.69 -0.22
C THR A 200 -13.94 -5.53 -1.64
N ALA A 201 -13.24 -4.78 -2.52
CA ALA A 201 -13.68 -4.56 -3.89
C ALA A 201 -13.86 -5.87 -4.69
N LEU A 202 -12.96 -6.85 -4.53
CA LEU A 202 -13.11 -8.15 -5.20
C LEU A 202 -14.10 -9.08 -4.50
N GLN A 203 -14.31 -8.95 -3.20
CA GLN A 203 -15.31 -9.73 -2.47
C GLN A 203 -16.73 -9.38 -2.91
N GLN A 204 -17.00 -8.12 -3.24
CA GLN A 204 -18.29 -7.66 -3.76
C GLN A 204 -18.61 -8.22 -5.15
N GLN A 205 -17.61 -8.56 -5.96
CA GLN A 205 -17.81 -9.16 -7.29
C GLN A 205 -18.09 -10.67 -7.24
N ALA A 206 -17.75 -11.33 -6.14
CA ALA A 206 -17.91 -12.79 -5.99
C ALA A 206 -19.30 -13.20 -5.44
N ASN A 207 -20.12 -12.24 -5.00
CA ASN A 207 -21.49 -12.42 -4.51
C ASN A 207 -22.50 -11.93 -5.55
#